data_95d96d96ed344e48a3e861944a924725
#
_entry.id   95d96d96ed344e48a3e861944a924725
#
_cell.length_a   1.000
_cell.length_b   1.000
_cell.length_c   1.000
_cell.angle_alpha   90.00
_cell.angle_beta   90.00
_cell.angle_gamma   90.00
#
_symmetry.space_group_name_H-M   'P 1'
#
loop_
_entity.id
_entity.type
_entity.pdbx_description
1 polymer ?
#
loop_
_entity_poly.entity_id
_entity_poly.type
_entity_poly.pdbx_seq_one_letter_code
_entity_poly.pdbx_strand_id
1 'polypeptide(L)'
;MFRVLFLVCLITLSSEVNANNKDQIINKLKNTSNLNFDFEQNINGKIEFGNCTIQYPKKMFCAYDKKNKVIVSNGKSLYIKTTSSYYRYPLDKTPLNFILDKNFLLKKISKLNEEIINNSLVKFTIKEDNQSIEIFFDIDNYNLIGWQTKDIYQNTAVTLIFSVKSNQIVEEKIFQTPLQN
;
A
#
# COMPACT_ATOMS: atom_id res chain seq x y z
N MET A 1 45.21 -40.90 41.70
CA MET A 1 45.24 -39.83 40.64
C MET A 1 43.83 -39.73 40.03
N PHE A 2 42.99 -38.83 40.51
CA PHE A 2 41.65 -38.58 40.00
C PHE A 2 41.73 -37.45 38.97
N ARG A 3 41.43 -37.73 37.68
CA ARG A 3 41.26 -36.74 36.63
C ARG A 3 39.81 -36.28 36.64
N VAL A 4 39.56 -35.05 37.13
CA VAL A 4 38.28 -34.38 37.00
C VAL A 4 38.18 -33.77 35.61
N LEU A 5 37.28 -34.32 34.80
CA LEU A 5 36.97 -33.84 33.45
C LEU A 5 35.95 -32.68 33.59
N PHE A 6 36.40 -31.43 33.43
CA PHE A 6 35.53 -30.24 33.43
C PHE A 6 34.82 -30.15 32.09
N LEU A 7 33.54 -30.53 32.03
CA LEU A 7 32.69 -30.37 30.84
C LEU A 7 32.21 -28.93 30.78
N VAL A 8 32.86 -28.10 29.98
CA VAL A 8 32.39 -26.70 29.73
C VAL A 8 31.20 -26.79 28.78
N CYS A 9 29.99 -26.62 29.32
CA CYS A 9 28.75 -26.48 28.54
C CYS A 9 28.70 -25.07 27.95
N LEU A 10 29.04 -24.93 26.65
CA LEU A 10 28.82 -23.69 25.91
C LEU A 10 27.31 -23.51 25.70
N ILE A 11 26.68 -22.69 26.52
CA ILE A 11 25.32 -22.22 26.29
C ILE A 11 25.41 -21.13 25.21
N THR A 12 25.11 -21.47 23.96
CA THR A 12 24.87 -20.51 22.88
C THR A 12 23.56 -19.80 23.15
N LEU A 13 23.60 -18.60 23.71
CA LEU A 13 22.48 -17.68 23.76
C LEU A 13 22.15 -17.27 22.30
N SER A 14 21.22 -17.97 21.68
CA SER A 14 20.57 -17.53 20.45
C SER A 14 19.71 -16.31 20.81
N SER A 15 20.23 -15.12 20.56
CA SER A 15 19.43 -13.89 20.58
C SER A 15 18.40 -14.02 19.44
N GLU A 16 17.15 -14.30 19.76
CA GLU A 16 16.06 -14.16 18.82
C GLU A 16 16.00 -12.67 18.46
N VAL A 17 16.49 -12.32 17.29
CA VAL A 17 16.27 -11.00 16.68
C VAL A 17 14.80 -10.98 16.26
N ASN A 18 13.93 -10.52 17.15
CA ASN A 18 12.57 -10.18 16.79
C ASN A 18 12.64 -9.04 15.76
N ALA A 19 12.45 -9.39 14.49
CA ALA A 19 12.30 -8.39 13.44
C ALA A 19 11.09 -7.52 13.82
N ASN A 20 11.31 -6.20 13.89
CA ASN A 20 10.22 -5.27 14.21
C ASN A 20 9.19 -5.24 13.06
N ASN A 21 7.97 -4.78 13.33
CA ASN A 21 6.88 -4.72 12.33
C ASN A 21 7.31 -4.02 11.05
N LYS A 22 8.07 -2.94 11.17
CA LYS A 22 8.59 -2.17 10.03
C LYS A 22 9.44 -3.03 9.09
N ASP A 23 10.34 -3.86 9.63
CA ASP A 23 11.21 -4.72 8.81
C ASP A 23 10.40 -5.81 8.10
N GLN A 24 9.38 -6.36 8.76
CA GLN A 24 8.46 -7.33 8.16
C GLN A 24 7.64 -6.70 7.04
N ILE A 25 7.12 -5.48 7.24
CA ILE A 25 6.39 -4.72 6.22
C ILE A 25 7.29 -4.41 5.02
N ILE A 26 8.53 -3.96 5.26
CA ILE A 26 9.51 -3.70 4.21
C ILE A 26 9.78 -4.96 3.40
N ASN A 27 10.01 -6.10 4.06
CA ASN A 27 10.25 -7.37 3.40
C ASN A 27 9.03 -7.83 2.58
N LYS A 28 7.83 -7.69 3.13
CA LYS A 28 6.57 -7.98 2.41
C LYS A 28 6.42 -7.13 1.15
N LEU A 29 6.59 -5.82 1.27
CA LEU A 29 6.53 -4.89 0.13
C LEU A 29 7.58 -5.18 -0.93
N LYS A 30 8.83 -5.49 -0.55
CA LYS A 30 9.90 -5.85 -1.50
C LYS A 30 9.48 -7.03 -2.37
N ASN A 31 8.86 -8.04 -1.78
CA ASN A 31 8.46 -9.28 -2.42
C ASN A 31 7.10 -9.19 -3.14
N THR A 32 6.44 -8.03 -3.11
CA THR A 32 5.15 -7.80 -3.77
C THR A 32 5.37 -7.15 -5.13
N SER A 33 5.01 -7.81 -6.22
CA SER A 33 5.04 -7.27 -7.58
C SER A 33 3.72 -6.60 -7.96
N ASN A 34 2.61 -7.15 -7.48
CA ASN A 34 1.28 -6.61 -7.70
C ASN A 34 0.34 -6.97 -6.54
N LEU A 35 -0.78 -6.25 -6.47
CA LEU A 35 -1.88 -6.47 -5.54
C LEU A 35 -3.20 -6.44 -6.30
N ASN A 36 -4.03 -7.44 -6.06
CA ASN A 36 -5.44 -7.48 -6.42
C ASN A 36 -6.26 -7.43 -5.14
N PHE A 37 -7.27 -6.56 -5.08
CA PHE A 37 -8.09 -6.39 -3.88
C PHE A 37 -9.44 -5.77 -4.17
N ASP A 38 -10.39 -6.01 -3.29
CA ASP A 38 -11.63 -5.27 -3.19
C ASP A 38 -11.41 -4.05 -2.28
N PHE A 39 -12.17 -2.98 -2.47
CA PHE A 39 -12.03 -1.79 -1.64
C PHE A 39 -13.37 -1.16 -1.27
N GLU A 40 -13.36 -0.49 -0.13
CA GLU A 40 -14.33 0.52 0.30
C GLU A 40 -13.62 1.87 0.37
N GLN A 41 -14.15 2.87 -0.29
CA GLN A 41 -13.64 4.23 -0.24
C GLN A 41 -14.70 5.17 0.32
N ASN A 42 -14.33 5.91 1.37
CA ASN A 42 -15.17 6.94 1.97
C ASN A 42 -14.56 8.32 1.73
N ILE A 43 -15.31 9.19 1.05
CA ILE A 43 -14.95 10.60 0.86
C ILE A 43 -16.10 11.45 1.37
N ASN A 44 -15.89 12.12 2.52
CA ASN A 44 -16.90 12.97 3.17
C ASN A 44 -18.25 12.26 3.40
N GLY A 45 -18.21 11.01 3.88
CA GLY A 45 -19.42 10.22 4.14
C GLY A 45 -20.02 9.54 2.91
N LYS A 46 -19.51 9.83 1.71
CA LYS A 46 -19.91 9.12 0.49
C LYS A 46 -19.07 7.86 0.33
N ILE A 47 -19.72 6.73 0.46
CA ILE A 47 -19.10 5.41 0.36
C ILE A 47 -19.23 4.85 -1.05
N GLU A 48 -18.13 4.37 -1.61
CA GLU A 48 -18.03 3.71 -2.90
C GLU A 48 -17.26 2.40 -2.74
N PHE A 49 -17.67 1.37 -3.47
CA PHE A 49 -17.02 0.06 -3.50
C PHE A 49 -16.48 -0.25 -4.88
N GLY A 50 -15.57 -1.20 -4.96
CA GLY A 50 -15.04 -1.68 -6.22
C GLY A 50 -13.88 -2.64 -6.02
N ASN A 51 -13.20 -2.93 -7.12
CA ASN A 51 -11.99 -3.75 -7.13
C ASN A 51 -10.84 -3.01 -7.80
N CYS A 52 -9.62 -3.30 -7.34
CA CYS A 52 -8.42 -2.69 -7.88
C CYS A 52 -7.33 -3.74 -8.15
N THR A 53 -6.53 -3.44 -9.17
CA THR A 53 -5.24 -4.06 -9.40
C THR A 53 -4.17 -2.98 -9.36
N ILE A 54 -3.18 -3.13 -8.50
CA ILE A 54 -1.93 -2.36 -8.52
C ILE A 54 -0.84 -3.25 -9.10
N GLN A 55 -0.11 -2.73 -10.09
CA GLN A 55 1.10 -3.35 -10.65
C GLN A 55 2.27 -2.39 -10.41
N TYR A 56 3.21 -2.79 -9.59
CA TYR A 56 4.41 -2.01 -9.35
C TYR A 56 5.39 -2.09 -10.53
N PRO A 57 6.06 -0.95 -10.85
CA PRO A 57 5.83 0.38 -10.31
C PRO A 57 4.70 1.15 -11.01
N LYS A 58 3.95 1.92 -10.23
CA LYS A 58 3.12 3.05 -10.67
C LYS A 58 1.89 2.74 -11.54
N LYS A 59 1.57 1.48 -11.82
CA LYS A 59 0.37 1.12 -12.58
C LYS A 59 -0.77 0.75 -11.65
N MET A 60 -1.98 1.15 -12.00
CA MET A 60 -3.19 0.85 -11.24
C MET A 60 -4.41 0.83 -12.17
N PHE A 61 -5.32 -0.08 -11.91
CA PHE A 61 -6.64 -0.10 -12.49
C PHE A 61 -7.65 -0.37 -11.37
N CYS A 62 -8.64 0.52 -11.22
CA CYS A 62 -9.75 0.35 -10.29
C CYS A 62 -11.07 0.52 -11.02
N ALA A 63 -11.99 -0.44 -10.84
CA ALA A 63 -13.36 -0.37 -11.30
C ALA A 63 -14.29 -0.20 -10.10
N TYR A 64 -15.24 0.74 -10.22
CA TYR A 64 -16.21 1.06 -9.17
C TYR A 64 -17.58 0.44 -9.50
N ASP A 65 -18.21 -0.22 -8.54
CA ASP A 65 -19.36 -1.11 -8.76
C ASP A 65 -20.60 -0.43 -9.35
N LYS A 66 -20.89 0.81 -8.98
CA LYS A 66 -22.21 1.42 -9.26
C LYS A 66 -22.20 2.59 -10.26
N LYS A 67 -21.07 2.93 -10.91
CA LYS A 67 -20.98 4.23 -11.60
C LYS A 67 -20.35 4.21 -12.98
N ASN A 68 -20.09 3.07 -13.59
CA ASN A 68 -19.24 2.99 -14.79
C ASN A 68 -17.99 3.87 -14.64
N LYS A 69 -17.48 3.97 -13.39
CA LYS A 69 -16.31 4.77 -13.04
C LYS A 69 -15.12 3.86 -13.00
N VAL A 70 -14.07 4.25 -13.69
CA VAL A 70 -12.76 3.61 -13.61
C VAL A 70 -11.69 4.64 -13.30
N ILE A 71 -10.68 4.21 -12.54
CA ILE A 71 -9.47 4.97 -12.32
C ILE A 71 -8.30 4.13 -12.84
N VAL A 72 -7.49 4.73 -13.71
CA VAL A 72 -6.34 4.06 -14.33
C VAL A 72 -5.08 4.89 -14.14
N SER A 73 -4.02 4.26 -13.66
CA SER A 73 -2.67 4.82 -13.75
C SER A 73 -1.83 3.99 -14.73
N ASN A 74 -1.26 4.66 -15.74
CA ASN A 74 -0.35 4.05 -16.70
C ASN A 74 1.14 4.22 -16.34
N GLY A 75 1.41 4.68 -15.11
CA GLY A 75 2.75 4.97 -14.62
C GLY A 75 3.19 6.44 -14.76
N LYS A 76 2.52 7.24 -15.59
CA LYS A 76 2.81 8.67 -15.82
C LYS A 76 1.63 9.56 -15.45
N SER A 77 0.43 9.15 -15.80
CA SER A 77 -0.81 9.89 -15.60
C SER A 77 -1.84 9.03 -14.90
N LEU A 78 -2.66 9.70 -14.10
CA LEU A 78 -3.86 9.15 -13.49
C LEU A 78 -5.07 9.62 -14.32
N TYR A 79 -5.88 8.68 -14.74
CA TYR A 79 -7.13 8.92 -15.49
C TYR A 79 -8.32 8.55 -14.62
N ILE A 80 -9.32 9.41 -14.60
CA ILE A 80 -10.61 9.14 -13.98
C ILE A 80 -11.66 9.24 -15.08
N LYS A 81 -12.28 8.12 -15.43
CA LYS A 81 -13.35 8.06 -16.44
C LYS A 81 -14.65 7.64 -15.78
N THR A 82 -15.72 8.35 -16.11
CA THR A 82 -17.11 8.02 -15.78
C THR A 82 -17.93 7.97 -17.08
N THR A 83 -19.21 7.74 -16.99
CA THR A 83 -20.11 7.81 -18.15
C THR A 83 -20.11 9.20 -18.83
N SER A 84 -19.96 10.27 -18.04
CA SER A 84 -20.11 11.66 -18.50
C SER A 84 -18.84 12.51 -18.35
N SER A 85 -17.77 11.98 -17.79
CA SER A 85 -16.59 12.79 -17.46
C SER A 85 -15.30 12.01 -17.70
N TYR A 86 -14.28 12.74 -18.12
CA TYR A 86 -12.93 12.24 -18.33
C TYR A 86 -11.91 13.26 -17.81
N TYR A 87 -11.11 12.83 -16.82
CA TYR A 87 -10.08 13.65 -16.21
C TYR A 87 -8.72 12.98 -16.33
N ARG A 88 -7.69 13.78 -16.51
CA ARG A 88 -6.29 13.35 -16.53
C ARG A 88 -5.46 14.24 -15.62
N TYR A 89 -4.69 13.61 -14.74
CA TYR A 89 -3.75 14.26 -13.81
C TYR A 89 -2.35 13.69 -13.97
N PRO A 90 -1.28 14.48 -13.89
CA PRO A 90 0.06 13.94 -13.70
C PRO A 90 0.10 13.11 -12.40
N LEU A 91 0.58 11.87 -12.47
CA LEU A 91 0.54 10.96 -11.32
C LEU A 91 1.35 11.49 -10.14
N ASP A 92 2.50 12.11 -10.41
CA ASP A 92 3.39 12.71 -9.41
C ASP A 92 2.77 13.89 -8.65
N LYS A 93 1.68 14.45 -9.16
CA LYS A 93 0.90 15.50 -8.50
C LYS A 93 -0.28 14.95 -7.68
N THR A 94 -0.39 13.64 -7.55
CA THR A 94 -1.47 12.99 -6.79
C THR A 94 -0.92 12.23 -5.58
N PRO A 95 -1.64 12.16 -4.43
CA PRO A 95 -1.22 11.37 -3.28
C PRO A 95 -1.08 9.87 -3.58
N LEU A 96 -1.77 9.36 -4.61
CA LEU A 96 -1.67 7.96 -5.03
C LEU A 96 -0.26 7.58 -5.50
N ASN A 97 0.54 8.54 -5.97
CA ASN A 97 1.93 8.29 -6.33
C ASN A 97 2.73 7.70 -5.17
N PHE A 98 2.42 8.07 -3.92
CA PHE A 98 3.14 7.57 -2.74
C PHE A 98 2.95 6.07 -2.53
N ILE A 99 1.76 5.54 -2.85
CA ILE A 99 1.46 4.10 -2.75
C ILE A 99 1.95 3.36 -3.98
N LEU A 100 1.80 3.96 -5.16
CA LEU A 100 2.10 3.30 -6.42
C LEU A 100 3.61 3.27 -6.74
N ASP A 101 4.40 4.19 -6.18
CA ASP A 101 5.86 4.16 -6.28
C ASP A 101 6.47 3.33 -5.14
N LYS A 102 6.58 2.01 -5.35
CA LYS A 102 7.11 1.08 -4.35
C LYS A 102 8.50 1.49 -3.82
N ASN A 103 9.39 1.96 -4.69
CA ASN A 103 10.75 2.34 -4.26
C ASN A 103 10.73 3.58 -3.36
N PHE A 104 9.90 4.56 -3.71
CA PHE A 104 9.66 5.73 -2.86
C PHE A 104 9.07 5.31 -1.51
N LEU A 105 8.04 4.47 -1.52
CA LEU A 105 7.37 3.97 -0.31
C LEU A 105 8.36 3.25 0.62
N LEU A 106 9.15 2.32 0.10
CA LEU A 106 10.17 1.59 0.85
C LEU A 106 11.20 2.53 1.47
N LYS A 107 11.70 3.51 0.69
CA LYS A 107 12.64 4.53 1.15
C LYS A 107 12.06 5.40 2.27
N LYS A 108 10.76 5.72 2.23
CA LYS A 108 10.11 6.52 3.28
C LYS A 108 9.86 5.68 4.53
N ILE A 109 9.27 4.51 4.41
CA ILE A 109 8.99 3.61 5.56
C ILE A 109 10.28 3.29 6.33
N SER A 110 11.40 3.03 5.64
CA SER A 110 12.67 2.72 6.31
C SER A 110 13.17 3.82 7.25
N LYS A 111 12.75 5.07 7.03
CA LYS A 111 13.17 6.25 7.79
C LYS A 111 12.14 6.74 8.82
N LEU A 112 10.89 6.27 8.71
CA LEU A 112 9.82 6.69 9.60
C LEU A 112 9.72 5.79 10.82
N ASN A 113 9.17 6.35 11.90
CA ASN A 113 8.73 5.56 13.04
C ASN A 113 7.34 5.00 12.74
N GLU A 114 7.11 3.77 13.15
CA GLU A 114 5.79 3.16 13.11
C GLU A 114 4.93 3.67 14.28
N GLU A 115 3.64 3.77 14.05
CA GLU A 115 2.64 4.02 15.07
C GLU A 115 1.71 2.81 15.13
N ILE A 116 1.56 2.22 16.32
CA ILE A 116 0.67 1.07 16.54
C ILE A 116 -0.70 1.59 16.97
N ILE A 117 -1.74 1.20 16.24
CA ILE A 117 -3.12 1.58 16.53
C ILE A 117 -3.89 0.35 17.02
N ASN A 118 -4.45 0.44 18.22
CA ASN A 118 -5.30 -0.58 18.84
C ASN A 118 -4.68 -2.00 18.83
N ASN A 119 -3.36 -2.11 18.90
CA ASN A 119 -2.61 -3.37 18.83
C ASN A 119 -2.95 -4.26 17.61
N SER A 120 -3.50 -3.67 16.55
CA SER A 120 -3.93 -4.41 15.35
C SER A 120 -3.38 -3.83 14.05
N LEU A 121 -3.01 -2.54 14.06
CA LEU A 121 -2.56 -1.84 12.86
C LEU A 121 -1.20 -1.19 13.07
N VAL A 122 -0.39 -1.24 12.02
CA VAL A 122 0.85 -0.46 11.91
C VAL A 122 0.62 0.68 10.93
N LYS A 123 0.74 1.92 11.39
CA LYS A 123 0.56 3.13 10.60
C LYS A 123 1.89 3.81 10.31
N PHE A 124 2.04 4.29 9.08
CA PHE A 124 3.07 5.24 8.70
C PHE A 124 2.45 6.50 8.10
N THR A 125 2.92 7.66 8.54
CA THR A 125 2.50 8.96 7.99
C THR A 125 3.62 9.53 7.13
N ILE A 126 3.38 9.64 5.83
CA ILE A 126 4.30 10.26 4.87
C ILE A 126 3.80 11.67 4.57
N LYS A 127 4.69 12.64 4.74
CA LYS A 127 4.46 14.05 4.37
C LYS A 127 5.52 14.44 3.35
N GLU A 128 5.10 15.00 2.23
CA GLU A 128 5.98 15.45 1.16
C GLU A 128 5.35 16.63 0.46
N ASP A 129 6.08 17.74 0.36
CA ASP A 129 5.55 19.02 -0.11
C ASP A 129 4.25 19.40 0.61
N ASN A 130 3.17 19.60 -0.13
CA ASN A 130 1.84 19.91 0.41
C ASN A 130 0.91 18.69 0.49
N GLN A 131 1.45 17.48 0.34
CA GLN A 131 0.68 16.24 0.35
C GLN A 131 0.98 15.43 1.60
N SER A 132 -0.02 14.72 2.09
CA SER A 132 0.10 13.80 3.22
C SER A 132 -0.68 12.54 2.94
N ILE A 133 -0.10 11.40 3.32
CA ILE A 133 -0.77 10.11 3.29
C ILE A 133 -0.48 9.34 4.57
N GLU A 134 -1.50 8.73 5.13
CA GLU A 134 -1.37 7.72 6.17
C GLU A 134 -1.60 6.35 5.53
N ILE A 135 -0.72 5.41 5.81
CA ILE A 135 -0.76 4.06 5.23
C ILE A 135 -0.85 3.07 6.37
N PHE A 136 -1.76 2.11 6.25
CA PHE A 136 -2.09 1.15 7.28
C PHE A 136 -1.74 -0.26 6.83
N PHE A 137 -1.06 -0.98 7.71
CA PHE A 137 -0.73 -2.39 7.54
C PHE A 137 -1.32 -3.20 8.71
N ASP A 138 -1.72 -4.41 8.42
CA ASP A 138 -2.12 -5.38 9.44
C ASP A 138 -0.91 -5.82 10.26
N ILE A 139 -1.04 -5.92 11.58
CA ILE A 139 0.09 -6.23 12.47
C ILE A 139 0.45 -7.72 12.44
N ASP A 140 -0.51 -8.60 12.14
CA ASP A 140 -0.32 -10.05 12.20
C ASP A 140 0.30 -10.61 10.91
N ASN A 141 -0.10 -10.07 9.75
CA ASN A 141 0.31 -10.58 8.45
C ASN A 141 1.06 -9.56 7.58
N TYR A 142 1.18 -8.30 8.04
CA TYR A 142 1.88 -7.20 7.39
C TYR A 142 1.36 -6.83 5.98
N ASN A 143 0.13 -7.21 5.67
CA ASN A 143 -0.51 -6.80 4.44
C ASN A 143 -0.91 -5.33 4.50
N LEU A 144 -0.83 -4.65 3.35
CA LEU A 144 -1.48 -3.36 3.19
C LEU A 144 -2.99 -3.55 3.35
N ILE A 145 -3.62 -2.76 4.21
CA ILE A 145 -5.06 -2.82 4.48
C ILE A 145 -5.78 -1.51 4.15
N GLY A 146 -5.05 -0.47 3.79
CA GLY A 146 -5.67 0.77 3.39
C GLY A 146 -4.76 1.98 3.53
N TRP A 147 -5.33 3.11 3.18
CA TRP A 147 -4.67 4.41 3.30
C TRP A 147 -5.69 5.53 3.46
N GLN A 148 -5.23 6.65 4.01
CA GLN A 148 -5.98 7.88 4.12
C GLN A 148 -5.19 9.02 3.45
N THR A 149 -5.88 9.79 2.61
CA THR A 149 -5.33 10.97 1.96
C THR A 149 -6.24 12.16 2.17
N LYS A 150 -5.77 13.33 1.79
CA LYS A 150 -6.63 14.50 1.60
C LYS A 150 -6.72 14.81 0.10
N ASP A 151 -7.92 15.14 -0.36
CA ASP A 151 -8.11 15.65 -1.71
C ASP A 151 -7.68 17.14 -1.83
N ILE A 152 -7.80 17.72 -3.02
CA ILE A 152 -7.44 19.12 -3.28
C ILE A 152 -8.28 20.12 -2.49
N TYR A 153 -9.45 19.72 -1.99
CA TYR A 153 -10.35 20.52 -1.15
C TYR A 153 -10.15 20.25 0.35
N GLN A 154 -9.08 19.52 0.71
CA GLN A 154 -8.79 19.08 2.08
C GLN A 154 -9.81 18.09 2.66
N ASN A 155 -10.65 17.50 1.83
CA ASN A 155 -11.55 16.44 2.25
C ASN A 155 -10.76 15.16 2.52
N THR A 156 -11.07 14.49 3.61
CA THR A 156 -10.47 13.21 3.94
C THR A 156 -11.05 12.12 3.06
N ALA A 157 -10.17 11.39 2.38
CA ALA A 157 -10.50 10.21 1.60
C ALA A 157 -9.83 8.99 2.27
N VAL A 158 -10.64 8.10 2.81
CA VAL A 158 -10.20 6.84 3.42
C VAL A 158 -10.49 5.71 2.45
N THR A 159 -9.50 4.89 2.15
CA THR A 159 -9.66 3.67 1.35
C THR A 159 -9.23 2.48 2.20
N LEU A 160 -10.16 1.59 2.48
CA LEU A 160 -9.91 0.29 3.11
C LEU A 160 -9.88 -0.76 2.01
N ILE A 161 -8.96 -1.71 2.13
CA ILE A 161 -8.81 -2.80 1.16
C ILE A 161 -8.94 -4.15 1.86
N PHE A 162 -9.53 -5.10 1.16
CA PHE A 162 -9.78 -6.45 1.67
C PHE A 162 -9.68 -7.48 0.54
N SER A 163 -9.75 -8.77 0.86
CA SER A 163 -9.58 -9.86 -0.11
C SER A 163 -8.24 -9.78 -0.88
N VAL A 164 -7.18 -9.28 -0.23
CA VAL A 164 -5.90 -8.95 -0.88
C VAL A 164 -5.21 -10.22 -1.38
N LYS A 165 -4.91 -10.24 -2.69
CA LYS A 165 -4.09 -11.27 -3.36
C LYS A 165 -2.87 -10.60 -3.96
N SER A 166 -1.67 -11.10 -3.65
CA SER A 166 -0.41 -10.59 -4.19
C SER A 166 0.16 -11.53 -5.26
N ASN A 167 0.97 -10.94 -6.15
CA ASN A 167 1.77 -11.66 -7.14
C ASN A 167 0.95 -12.55 -8.10
N GLN A 168 -0.23 -12.05 -8.49
CA GLN A 168 -1.09 -12.72 -9.45
C GLN A 168 -0.63 -12.44 -10.89
N ILE A 169 -1.07 -13.27 -11.84
CA ILE A 169 -0.88 -12.98 -13.27
C ILE A 169 -1.79 -11.81 -13.64
N VAL A 170 -1.23 -10.74 -14.19
CA VAL A 170 -1.96 -9.53 -14.56
C VAL A 170 -1.75 -9.22 -16.05
N GLU A 171 -2.83 -8.95 -16.76
CA GLU A 171 -2.76 -8.54 -18.14
C GLU A 171 -2.42 -7.04 -18.26
N GLU A 172 -1.33 -6.72 -18.92
CA GLU A 172 -0.84 -5.34 -19.10
C GLU A 172 -1.88 -4.40 -19.77
N LYS A 173 -2.78 -4.95 -20.58
CA LYS A 173 -3.78 -4.15 -21.29
C LYS A 173 -4.74 -3.38 -20.38
N ILE A 174 -4.97 -3.84 -19.12
CA ILE A 174 -5.88 -3.15 -18.21
C ILE A 174 -5.37 -1.78 -17.77
N PHE A 175 -4.06 -1.55 -17.85
CA PHE A 175 -3.43 -0.27 -17.48
C PHE A 175 -3.32 0.72 -18.63
N GLN A 176 -3.86 0.39 -19.80
CA GLN A 176 -3.87 1.31 -20.93
C GLN A 176 -4.77 2.52 -20.65
N THR A 177 -4.42 3.63 -21.29
CA THR A 177 -5.24 4.86 -21.20
C THR A 177 -6.67 4.55 -21.66
N PRO A 178 -7.69 4.80 -20.83
CA PRO A 178 -9.06 4.59 -21.23
C PRO A 178 -9.42 5.54 -22.38
N LEU A 179 -10.14 5.02 -23.40
CA LEU A 179 -10.56 5.83 -24.53
C LEU A 179 -11.49 6.95 -24.05
N GLN A 180 -11.26 8.15 -24.59
CA GLN A 180 -12.17 9.29 -24.45
C GLN A 180 -13.30 9.09 -25.46
N ASN A 181 -14.53 8.94 -25.00
CA ASN A 181 -15.72 8.80 -25.87
C ASN A 181 -16.18 10.17 -26.35
#